data_c12bafa712ad9e01b2a4e11a649233f8
#
_entry.id   c12bafa712ad9e01b2a4e11a649233f8
#
_cell.length_a   1.000
_cell.length_b   1.000
_cell.length_c   1.000
_cell.angle_alpha   90.00
_cell.angle_beta   90.00
_cell.angle_gamma   90.00
#
_symmetry.space_group_name_H-M   'P 1'
#
loop_
_entity.id
_entity.type
_entity.pdbx_description
1 polymer ?
#
loop_
_entity_poly.entity_id
_entity_poly.type
_entity_poly.pdbx_seq_one_letter_code
_entity_poly.pdbx_strand_id
1 'polypeptide(L)'
;MLVLVMKMEFNLLRLKNNLEKNIFIDMTYSFDEELLKQADLLDLKDVTIQGDIHKDCLDEIILEVEVKGVMELPCAITLKPVEYPFSFKISGNIEELLEEIDENAKKSKNTIDILPIIWENILMEIPMKVVSDDADLSALKGDGWRVITEDMSPEINSGLEKLKDLL
;
A
#
# COMPACT_ATOMS: atom_id res chain seq x y z
N MET A 1 -6.60 -13.62 25.44
CA MET A 1 -6.16 -12.29 24.95
C MET A 1 -7.07 -11.93 23.79
N LEU A 2 -7.98 -10.97 24.02
CA LEU A 2 -8.93 -10.56 22.99
C LEU A 2 -8.13 -9.73 21.96
N VAL A 3 -7.86 -10.29 20.80
CA VAL A 3 -7.42 -9.51 19.63
C VAL A 3 -8.63 -8.65 19.29
N LEU A 4 -8.56 -7.37 19.62
CA LEU A 4 -9.54 -6.39 19.17
C LEU A 4 -9.31 -6.18 17.68
N VAL A 5 -9.89 -7.05 16.86
CA VAL A 5 -9.90 -6.85 15.40
C VAL A 5 -10.75 -5.60 15.18
N MET A 6 -10.09 -4.47 15.00
CA MET A 6 -10.77 -3.25 14.58
C MET A 6 -11.41 -3.52 13.22
N LYS A 7 -12.71 -3.48 13.16
CA LYS A 7 -13.51 -3.69 11.94
C LYS A 7 -14.06 -2.37 11.49
N MET A 8 -14.03 -2.17 10.19
CA MET A 8 -14.61 -0.99 9.54
C MET A 8 -15.97 -1.37 8.93
N GLU A 9 -16.94 -1.61 9.82
CA GLU A 9 -18.25 -2.14 9.45
C GLU A 9 -19.24 -1.03 9.12
N PHE A 10 -19.88 -1.14 7.95
CA PHE A 10 -20.94 -0.26 7.49
C PHE A 10 -22.25 -1.04 7.36
N ASN A 11 -23.35 -0.46 7.86
CA ASN A 11 -24.66 -1.05 7.74
C ASN A 11 -25.31 -0.61 6.42
N LEU A 12 -25.50 -1.55 5.52
CA LEU A 12 -26.04 -1.32 4.18
C LEU A 12 -27.58 -1.39 4.11
N LEU A 13 -28.25 -1.65 5.23
CA LEU A 13 -29.70 -1.90 5.25
C LEU A 13 -30.50 -0.71 4.73
N ARG A 14 -30.09 0.51 5.08
CA ARG A 14 -30.75 1.74 4.62
C ARG A 14 -30.49 2.01 3.15
N LEU A 15 -29.30 1.71 2.67
CA LEU A 15 -28.94 1.80 1.25
C LEU A 15 -29.72 0.76 0.42
N LYS A 16 -29.77 -0.50 0.88
CA LYS A 16 -30.51 -1.58 0.21
C LYS A 16 -32.01 -1.30 0.12
N ASN A 17 -32.58 -0.67 1.14
CA ASN A 17 -33.99 -0.30 1.19
C ASN A 17 -34.30 1.04 0.49
N ASN A 18 -33.34 1.64 -0.20
CA ASN A 18 -33.46 2.96 -0.86
C ASN A 18 -33.89 4.10 0.08
N LEU A 19 -33.59 3.98 1.37
CA LEU A 19 -33.84 5.02 2.38
C LEU A 19 -32.71 6.06 2.38
N GLU A 20 -31.52 5.67 1.99
CA GLU A 20 -30.35 6.53 1.78
C GLU A 20 -29.77 6.25 0.40
N LYS A 21 -29.21 7.29 -0.24
CA LYS A 21 -28.59 7.17 -1.55
C LYS A 21 -27.10 6.83 -1.43
N ASN A 22 -26.43 7.44 -0.46
CA ASN A 22 -25.00 7.33 -0.25
C ASN A 22 -24.70 7.22 1.24
N ILE A 23 -23.68 6.45 1.58
CA ILE A 23 -23.05 6.43 2.92
C ILE A 23 -21.71 7.09 2.76
N PHE A 24 -21.54 8.30 3.30
CA PHE A 24 -20.27 9.01 3.25
C PHE A 24 -19.28 8.45 4.25
N ILE A 25 -18.03 8.37 3.83
CA ILE A 25 -16.89 7.92 4.61
C ILE A 25 -15.90 9.07 4.68
N ASP A 26 -15.60 9.54 5.88
CA ASP A 26 -14.55 10.51 6.15
C ASP A 26 -13.99 10.20 7.53
N MET A 27 -12.88 9.49 7.54
CA MET A 27 -12.26 9.04 8.78
C MET A 27 -10.76 8.92 8.68
N THR A 28 -10.11 9.02 9.83
CA THR A 28 -8.70 8.66 10.00
C THR A 28 -8.62 7.32 10.70
N TYR A 29 -7.80 6.43 10.21
CA TYR A 29 -7.66 5.08 10.74
C TYR A 29 -6.21 4.80 11.16
N SER A 30 -6.07 4.12 12.30
CA SER A 30 -4.77 3.65 12.80
C SER A 30 -4.74 2.13 12.73
N PHE A 31 -3.74 1.58 12.09
CA PHE A 31 -3.58 0.14 11.92
C PHE A 31 -2.84 -0.48 13.12
N ASP A 32 -3.15 -1.74 13.40
CA ASP A 32 -2.51 -2.47 14.50
C ASP A 32 -1.06 -2.83 14.16
N GLU A 33 -0.18 -2.78 15.16
CA GLU A 33 1.24 -3.13 15.00
C GLU A 33 1.46 -4.55 14.45
N GLU A 34 0.55 -5.48 14.73
CA GLU A 34 0.65 -6.86 14.22
C GLU A 34 0.50 -6.92 12.70
N LEU A 35 -0.42 -6.12 12.13
CA LEU A 35 -0.60 -5.99 10.69
C LEU A 35 0.61 -5.33 10.03
N LEU A 36 1.14 -4.28 10.65
CA LEU A 36 2.32 -3.56 10.15
C LEU A 36 3.55 -4.48 10.07
N LYS A 37 3.76 -5.31 11.10
CA LYS A 37 4.87 -6.27 11.13
C LYS A 37 4.77 -7.35 10.06
N GLN A 38 3.55 -7.79 9.71
CA GLN A 38 3.35 -8.76 8.64
C GLN A 38 3.68 -8.19 7.24
N ALA A 39 3.59 -6.88 7.11
CA ALA A 39 3.84 -6.15 5.86
C ALA A 39 5.26 -5.56 5.77
N ASP A 40 6.15 -5.85 6.74
CA ASP A 40 7.48 -5.24 6.86
C ASP A 40 7.45 -3.70 6.94
N LEU A 41 6.32 -3.14 7.41
CA LEU A 41 6.16 -1.71 7.68
C LEU A 41 6.62 -1.38 9.10
N LEU A 42 7.32 -0.27 9.26
CA LEU A 42 7.68 0.25 10.58
C LEU A 42 6.51 0.97 11.21
N ASP A 43 5.81 1.80 10.43
CA ASP A 43 4.63 2.54 10.88
C ASP A 43 3.73 2.96 9.70
N LEU A 44 2.47 3.28 9.99
CA LEU A 44 1.50 3.90 9.08
C LEU A 44 0.88 5.11 9.78
N LYS A 45 1.19 6.30 9.29
CA LYS A 45 0.77 7.58 9.89
C LYS A 45 -0.31 8.25 9.04
N ASP A 46 -1.23 8.92 9.73
CA ASP A 46 -2.23 9.81 9.13
C ASP A 46 -3.03 9.19 7.97
N VAL A 47 -3.38 7.91 8.10
CA VAL A 47 -4.19 7.24 7.08
C VAL A 47 -5.60 7.80 7.10
N THR A 48 -5.94 8.56 6.08
CA THR A 48 -7.26 9.16 5.87
C THR A 48 -8.00 8.44 4.75
N ILE A 49 -9.26 8.15 4.99
CA ILE A 49 -10.14 7.44 4.06
C ILE A 49 -11.34 8.34 3.81
N GLN A 50 -11.50 8.78 2.57
CA GLN A 50 -12.57 9.70 2.17
C GLN A 50 -13.29 9.19 0.93
N GLY A 51 -14.61 9.21 0.95
CA GLY A 51 -15.42 8.78 -0.17
C GLY A 51 -16.83 8.43 0.21
N ASP A 52 -17.42 7.51 -0.52
CA ASP A 52 -18.78 7.05 -0.25
C ASP A 52 -19.06 5.61 -0.74
N ILE A 53 -20.10 5.03 -0.17
CA ILE A 53 -20.71 3.80 -0.63
C ILE A 53 -22.07 4.18 -1.19
N HIS A 54 -22.34 3.84 -2.44
CA HIS A 54 -23.60 4.14 -3.10
C HIS A 54 -24.11 2.93 -3.89
N LYS A 55 -25.35 3.05 -4.32
CA LYS A 55 -26.00 2.06 -5.18
C LYS A 55 -26.04 2.58 -6.60
N ASP A 56 -25.63 1.76 -7.55
CA ASP A 56 -25.67 2.12 -8.95
C ASP A 56 -27.03 1.83 -9.60
N CYS A 57 -27.15 2.05 -10.91
CA CYS A 57 -28.37 1.81 -11.66
C CYS A 57 -28.74 0.31 -11.84
N LEU A 58 -27.80 -0.59 -11.55
CA LEU A 58 -27.99 -2.04 -11.58
C LEU A 58 -28.32 -2.63 -10.21
N ASP A 59 -28.56 -1.78 -9.21
CA ASP A 59 -28.75 -2.15 -7.81
C ASP A 59 -27.49 -2.76 -7.13
N GLU A 60 -26.30 -2.60 -7.73
CA GLU A 60 -25.04 -3.01 -7.17
C GLU A 60 -24.51 -1.98 -6.18
N ILE A 61 -23.79 -2.47 -5.17
CA ILE A 61 -23.22 -1.59 -4.14
C ILE A 61 -21.76 -1.28 -4.51
N ILE A 62 -21.53 -0.01 -4.83
CA ILE A 62 -20.25 0.50 -5.27
C ILE A 62 -19.54 1.21 -4.12
N LEU A 63 -18.28 0.94 -3.96
CA LEU A 63 -17.36 1.64 -3.07
C LEU A 63 -16.51 2.59 -3.91
N GLU A 64 -16.52 3.89 -3.55
CA GLU A 64 -15.61 4.87 -4.12
C GLU A 64 -14.91 5.61 -2.98
N VAL A 65 -13.65 5.32 -2.74
CA VAL A 65 -12.86 5.93 -1.67
C VAL A 65 -11.48 6.32 -2.14
N GLU A 66 -10.98 7.42 -1.62
CA GLU A 66 -9.60 7.85 -1.72
C GLU A 66 -8.91 7.60 -0.38
N VAL A 67 -7.78 6.92 -0.42
CA VAL A 67 -6.95 6.63 0.76
C VAL A 67 -5.63 7.35 0.62
N LYS A 68 -5.24 8.07 1.67
CA LYS A 68 -3.97 8.82 1.76
C LYS A 68 -3.31 8.55 3.09
N GLY A 69 -2.00 8.57 3.10
CA GLY A 69 -1.23 8.42 4.34
C GLY A 69 0.26 8.47 4.09
N VAL A 70 1.00 8.22 5.14
CA VAL A 70 2.46 8.11 5.08
C VAL A 70 2.86 6.76 5.67
N MET A 71 3.53 5.94 4.90
CA MET A 71 4.13 4.72 5.39
C MET A 71 5.60 4.96 5.74
N GLU A 72 6.04 4.35 6.82
CA GLU A 72 7.42 4.37 7.28
C GLU A 72 8.06 3.02 6.97
N LEU A 73 9.06 3.04 6.09
CA LEU A 73 9.71 1.85 5.56
C LEU A 73 11.20 1.84 5.92
N PRO A 74 11.80 0.66 6.13
CA PRO A 74 13.24 0.58 6.33
C PRO A 74 13.97 0.88 5.02
N CYS A 75 14.96 1.77 5.06
CA CYS A 75 15.86 2.00 3.94
C CYS A 75 16.58 0.71 3.56
N ALA A 76 16.60 0.36 2.27
CA ALA A 76 17.23 -0.86 1.77
C ALA A 76 18.76 -0.93 2.01
N ILE A 77 19.40 0.20 2.32
CA ILE A 77 20.85 0.31 2.51
C ILE A 77 21.21 0.51 3.98
N THR A 78 20.56 1.48 4.63
CA THR A 78 20.93 1.91 5.98
C THR A 78 20.03 1.35 7.07
N LEU A 79 18.91 0.72 6.69
CA LEU A 79 17.85 0.26 7.60
C LEU A 79 17.21 1.38 8.44
N LYS A 80 17.52 2.62 8.17
CA LYS A 80 16.89 3.77 8.83
C LYS A 80 15.46 3.94 8.30
N PRO A 81 14.55 4.45 9.13
CA PRO A 81 13.17 4.71 8.69
C PRO A 81 13.14 5.80 7.61
N VAL A 82 12.38 5.56 6.57
CA VAL A 82 12.11 6.50 5.47
C VAL A 82 10.62 6.69 5.34
N GLU A 83 10.16 7.93 5.35
CA GLU A 83 8.77 8.27 5.13
C GLU A 83 8.43 8.24 3.63
N TYR A 84 7.42 7.47 3.30
CA TYR A 84 6.91 7.33 1.94
C TYR A 84 5.43 7.71 1.91
N PRO A 85 5.08 8.89 1.37
CA PRO A 85 3.69 9.29 1.22
C PRO A 85 3.02 8.50 0.10
N PHE A 86 1.78 8.07 0.34
CA PHE A 86 0.99 7.35 -0.65
C PHE A 86 -0.42 7.93 -0.79
N SER A 87 -1.00 7.75 -1.96
CA SER A 87 -2.39 8.12 -2.24
C SER A 87 -2.91 7.27 -3.40
N PHE A 88 -4.03 6.60 -3.17
CA PHE A 88 -4.70 5.81 -4.20
C PHE A 88 -6.22 5.90 -4.08
N LYS A 89 -6.91 5.47 -5.13
CA LYS A 89 -8.37 5.42 -5.18
C LYS A 89 -8.82 3.99 -5.40
N ILE A 90 -9.86 3.61 -4.68
CA ILE A 90 -10.56 2.34 -4.85
C ILE A 90 -11.93 2.66 -5.41
N SER A 91 -12.30 2.02 -6.52
CA SER A 91 -13.63 2.12 -7.12
C SER A 91 -14.03 0.76 -7.65
N GLY A 92 -15.17 0.25 -7.20
CA GLY A 92 -15.68 -1.03 -7.66
C GLY A 92 -16.83 -1.58 -6.84
N ASN A 93 -17.39 -2.69 -7.32
CA ASN A 93 -18.42 -3.43 -6.61
C ASN A 93 -17.82 -4.06 -5.34
N ILE A 94 -18.36 -3.72 -4.18
CA ILE A 94 -17.84 -4.18 -2.88
C ILE A 94 -17.86 -5.72 -2.78
N GLU A 95 -18.88 -6.37 -3.33
CA GLU A 95 -18.98 -7.83 -3.23
C GLU A 95 -17.88 -8.52 -4.05
N GLU A 96 -17.60 -8.00 -5.25
CA GLU A 96 -16.50 -8.48 -6.09
C GLU A 96 -15.14 -8.24 -5.46
N LEU A 97 -14.89 -7.04 -4.94
CA LEU A 97 -13.64 -6.69 -4.27
C LEU A 97 -13.35 -7.56 -3.04
N LEU A 98 -14.39 -7.95 -2.29
CA LEU A 98 -14.22 -8.86 -1.16
C LEU A 98 -13.99 -10.30 -1.58
N GLU A 99 -14.65 -10.76 -2.66
CA GLU A 99 -14.45 -12.11 -3.20
C GLU A 99 -13.04 -12.32 -3.74
N GLU A 100 -12.43 -11.30 -4.31
CA GLU A 100 -11.03 -11.34 -4.76
C GLU A 100 -10.04 -11.56 -3.60
N ILE A 101 -10.36 -11.02 -2.41
CA ILE A 101 -9.49 -11.12 -1.23
C ILE A 101 -9.69 -12.45 -0.50
N ASP A 102 -10.92 -12.84 -0.27
CA ASP A 102 -11.28 -14.08 0.44
C ASP A 102 -12.58 -14.69 -0.13
N GLU A 103 -12.45 -15.79 -0.88
CA GLU A 103 -13.57 -16.55 -1.43
C GLU A 103 -14.54 -17.07 -0.34
N ASN A 104 -14.06 -17.20 0.90
CA ASN A 104 -14.83 -17.64 2.06
C ASN A 104 -15.33 -16.50 2.93
N ALA A 105 -15.13 -15.24 2.53
CA ALA A 105 -15.61 -14.10 3.30
C ALA A 105 -17.12 -14.25 3.60
N LYS A 106 -17.45 -14.34 4.88
CA LYS A 106 -18.84 -14.50 5.32
C LYS A 106 -19.60 -13.23 4.97
N LYS A 107 -20.38 -13.28 3.91
CA LYS A 107 -21.30 -12.20 3.53
C LYS A 107 -22.35 -12.04 4.63
N SER A 108 -22.17 -11.04 5.47
CA SER A 108 -23.24 -10.57 6.34
C SER A 108 -24.26 -9.87 5.45
N LYS A 109 -25.54 -10.25 5.54
CA LYS A 109 -26.58 -9.72 4.63
C LYS A 109 -26.75 -8.20 4.65
N ASN A 110 -26.35 -7.56 5.75
CA ASN A 110 -26.65 -6.15 5.98
C ASN A 110 -25.45 -5.30 6.45
N THR A 111 -24.34 -5.93 6.76
CA THR A 111 -23.13 -5.24 7.25
C THR A 111 -21.97 -5.67 6.42
N ILE A 112 -21.12 -4.73 6.03
CA ILE A 112 -19.90 -4.98 5.26
C ILE A 112 -18.71 -4.36 5.97
N ASP A 113 -17.60 -5.09 5.98
CA ASP A 113 -16.31 -4.61 6.46
C ASP A 113 -15.44 -4.27 5.25
N ILE A 114 -15.05 -3.01 5.14
CA ILE A 114 -14.19 -2.53 4.04
C ILE A 114 -12.70 -2.53 4.39
N LEU A 115 -12.35 -2.82 5.64
CA LEU A 115 -10.96 -2.80 6.08
C LEU A 115 -10.08 -3.76 5.28
N PRO A 116 -10.50 -5.01 4.97
CA PRO A 116 -9.70 -5.92 4.14
C PRO A 116 -9.39 -5.33 2.75
N ILE A 117 -10.37 -4.66 2.12
CA ILE A 117 -10.19 -4.03 0.80
C ILE A 117 -9.12 -2.93 0.88
N ILE A 118 -9.21 -2.07 1.90
CA ILE A 118 -8.26 -0.97 2.09
C ILE A 118 -6.87 -1.51 2.37
N TRP A 119 -6.77 -2.51 3.26
CA TRP A 119 -5.50 -3.11 3.64
C TRP A 119 -4.77 -3.75 2.45
N GLU A 120 -5.47 -4.53 1.63
CA GLU A 120 -4.92 -5.15 0.42
C GLU A 120 -4.37 -4.11 -0.56
N ASN A 121 -5.09 -3.02 -0.75
CA ASN A 121 -4.63 -1.92 -1.60
C ASN A 121 -3.42 -1.18 -1.00
N ILE A 122 -3.34 -1.00 0.32
CA ILE A 122 -2.15 -0.45 0.98
C ILE A 122 -0.94 -1.35 0.73
N LEU A 123 -1.10 -2.68 0.84
CA LEU A 123 -0.02 -3.64 0.57
C LEU A 123 0.51 -3.54 -0.87
N MET A 124 -0.36 -3.29 -1.85
CA MET A 124 0.04 -3.09 -3.24
C MET A 124 0.82 -1.79 -3.48
N GLU A 125 0.62 -0.78 -2.64
CA GLU A 125 1.35 0.49 -2.72
C GLU A 125 2.75 0.44 -2.09
N ILE A 126 3.09 -0.63 -1.36
CA ILE A 126 4.42 -0.76 -0.75
C ILE A 126 5.48 -0.92 -1.85
N PRO A 127 6.43 0.02 -1.97
CA PRO A 127 7.47 -0.07 -2.99
C PRO A 127 8.46 -1.20 -2.65
N MET A 128 8.97 -1.88 -3.65
CA MET A 128 9.94 -2.98 -3.47
C MET A 128 11.23 -2.52 -2.80
N LYS A 129 11.62 -1.26 -2.99
CA LYS A 129 12.83 -0.67 -2.39
C LYS A 129 12.63 0.81 -2.12
N VAL A 130 13.00 1.22 -0.93
CA VAL A 130 13.11 2.63 -0.56
C VAL A 130 14.55 2.90 -0.14
N VAL A 131 15.12 3.98 -0.66
CA VAL A 131 16.47 4.44 -0.31
C VAL A 131 16.34 5.86 0.21
N SER A 132 16.93 6.13 1.37
CA SER A 132 16.96 7.49 1.91
C SER A 132 17.90 8.37 1.09
N ASP A 133 17.59 9.65 0.95
CA ASP A 133 18.41 10.63 0.24
C ASP A 133 19.82 10.80 0.86
N ASP A 134 19.94 10.49 2.16
CA ASP A 134 21.19 10.52 2.91
C ASP A 134 22.02 9.22 2.81
N ALA A 135 21.56 8.22 2.04
CA ALA A 135 22.26 6.96 1.89
C ALA A 135 23.53 7.14 1.04
N ASP A 136 24.69 7.08 1.70
CA ASP A 136 25.97 7.13 1.00
C ASP A 136 26.24 5.80 0.29
N LEU A 137 25.87 5.75 -0.99
CA LEU A 137 26.11 4.59 -1.86
C LEU A 137 27.60 4.40 -2.16
N SER A 138 28.42 5.45 -2.03
CA SER A 138 29.85 5.39 -2.26
C SER A 138 30.59 4.59 -1.18
N ALA A 139 29.99 4.47 -0.01
CA ALA A 139 30.50 3.66 1.11
C ALA A 139 30.30 2.15 0.88
N LEU A 140 29.40 1.75 0.00
CA LEU A 140 29.13 0.35 -0.34
C LEU A 140 30.12 -0.20 -1.36
N LYS A 141 31.32 -0.50 -0.87
CA LYS A 141 32.39 -1.14 -1.62
C LYS A 141 33.05 -2.24 -0.81
N GLY A 142 33.44 -3.30 -1.48
CA GLY A 142 34.21 -4.40 -0.90
C GLY A 142 35.44 -4.71 -1.73
N ASP A 143 36.18 -5.76 -1.34
CA ASP A 143 37.33 -6.19 -2.11
C ASP A 143 36.91 -6.72 -3.48
N GLY A 144 37.22 -5.98 -4.54
CA GLY A 144 36.86 -6.34 -5.93
C GLY A 144 35.46 -5.99 -6.41
N TRP A 145 34.62 -5.29 -5.60
CA TRP A 145 33.29 -4.83 -6.02
C TRP A 145 32.94 -3.46 -5.47
N ARG A 146 32.11 -2.72 -6.21
CA ARG A 146 31.50 -1.46 -5.77
C ARG A 146 30.10 -1.32 -6.35
N VAL A 147 29.24 -0.61 -5.65
CA VAL A 147 27.94 -0.21 -6.18
C VAL A 147 28.15 0.91 -7.18
N ILE A 148 27.57 0.77 -8.38
CA ILE A 148 27.58 1.80 -9.43
C ILE A 148 26.22 2.47 -9.40
N THR A 149 26.21 3.80 -9.25
CA THR A 149 25.03 4.64 -9.38
C THR A 149 24.95 5.22 -10.79
N GLU A 150 23.78 5.63 -11.23
CA GLU A 150 23.55 6.24 -12.56
C GLU A 150 24.42 7.49 -12.81
N ASP A 151 24.78 8.21 -11.74
CA ASP A 151 25.64 9.40 -11.80
C ASP A 151 27.15 9.08 -11.91
N MET A 152 27.53 7.81 -11.73
CA MET A 152 28.92 7.40 -11.90
C MET A 152 29.16 6.97 -13.34
N SER A 153 29.95 7.75 -14.09
CA SER A 153 30.48 7.32 -15.37
C SER A 153 31.19 5.98 -15.22
N PRO A 154 30.85 4.94 -16.01
CA PRO A 154 31.57 3.67 -15.93
C PRO A 154 33.03 3.92 -16.26
N GLU A 155 33.92 3.74 -15.28
CA GLU A 155 35.36 3.66 -15.59
C GLU A 155 35.54 2.47 -16.52
N ILE A 156 35.84 2.76 -17.77
CA ILE A 156 36.11 1.77 -18.80
C ILE A 156 37.28 0.91 -18.30
N ASN A 157 37.03 -0.35 -18.07
CA ASN A 157 38.04 -1.29 -17.62
C ASN A 157 39.18 -1.30 -18.67
N SER A 158 40.35 -0.76 -18.31
CA SER A 158 41.51 -0.64 -19.23
C SER A 158 41.93 -1.98 -19.86
N GLY A 159 41.47 -3.09 -19.28
CA GLY A 159 41.67 -4.44 -19.83
C GLY A 159 40.85 -4.71 -21.11
N LEU A 160 39.69 -4.01 -21.29
CA LEU A 160 38.83 -4.14 -22.48
C LEU A 160 39.28 -3.21 -23.62
N GLU A 161 40.00 -2.13 -23.32
CA GLU A 161 40.56 -1.25 -24.36
C GLU A 161 41.58 -2.00 -25.24
N LYS A 162 42.33 -2.93 -24.65
CA LYS A 162 43.30 -3.74 -25.40
C LYS A 162 42.64 -4.75 -26.36
N LEU A 163 41.35 -5.02 -26.20
CA LEU A 163 40.59 -5.87 -27.14
C LEU A 163 40.13 -5.09 -28.39
N LYS A 164 40.03 -3.75 -28.31
CA LYS A 164 39.71 -2.92 -29.48
C LYS A 164 40.84 -2.90 -30.53
N ASP A 165 42.07 -3.10 -30.09
CA ASP A 165 43.24 -3.12 -30.99
C ASP A 165 43.43 -4.49 -31.67
N LEU A 166 42.59 -5.49 -31.35
CA LEU A 166 42.63 -6.83 -31.93
C LEU A 166 41.50 -7.11 -32.94
N LEU A 167 40.63 -6.12 -33.20
CA LEU A 167 39.57 -6.12 -34.21
C LEU A 167 39.88 -5.17 -35.34
#